data_9da4c170c75bd04cdd31bcf4469efab4
#
_entry.id   9da4c170c75bd04cdd31bcf4469efab4
#
_cell.length_a   1.000
_cell.length_b   1.000
_cell.length_c   1.000
_cell.angle_alpha   90.00
_cell.angle_beta   90.00
_cell.angle_gamma   90.00
#
_symmetry.space_group_name_H-M   'P 1'
#
loop_
_entity.id
_entity.type
_entity.pdbx_description
1 polymer ?
#
loop_
_entity_poly.entity_id
_entity_poly.type
_entity_poly.pdbx_seq_one_letter_code
_entity_poly.pdbx_strand_id
1 'polypeptide(L)'
;MRKAKPKKRVILPDPVFNDQKVSKFVNHLMYDGKKTKSYEIFYNALDTVKAKMQNEEKSALEIWKQALDNITPQVEVKSRRIGGATFQVPTEIRPDRKESVSMKNMISFARKRSGKSMADKLAAEIMDAYNNQGGAFKRKEDMHRMAEANRAFAHFRF
;
A
#
# COMPACT_ATOMS: atom_id res chain seq x y z
N MET A 1 17.51 -6.03 25.53
CA MET A 1 17.31 -6.29 24.07
C MET A 1 16.25 -7.37 23.90
N ARG A 2 15.34 -7.24 22.94
CA ARG A 2 14.35 -8.28 22.63
C ARG A 2 15.03 -9.47 21.94
N LYS A 3 15.13 -10.61 22.62
CA LYS A 3 15.75 -11.84 22.10
C LYS A 3 14.83 -12.63 21.17
N ALA A 4 13.49 -12.52 21.33
CA ALA A 4 12.53 -13.27 20.56
C ALA A 4 11.69 -12.35 19.65
N LYS A 5 11.39 -12.82 18.44
CA LYS A 5 10.44 -12.15 17.52
C LYS A 5 9.02 -12.39 18.03
N PRO A 6 8.12 -11.39 17.97
CA PRO A 6 6.71 -11.60 18.31
C PRO A 6 6.08 -12.63 17.37
N LYS A 7 5.20 -13.48 17.92
CA LYS A 7 4.41 -14.42 17.12
C LYS A 7 3.51 -13.65 16.14
N LYS A 8 3.51 -14.04 14.87
CA LYS A 8 2.60 -13.46 13.87
C LYS A 8 1.17 -13.92 14.20
N ARG A 9 0.24 -12.96 14.27
CA ARG A 9 -1.18 -13.27 14.45
C ARG A 9 -1.76 -13.80 13.14
N VAL A 10 -2.60 -14.81 13.23
CA VAL A 10 -3.36 -15.31 12.08
C VAL A 10 -4.45 -14.30 11.76
N ILE A 11 -4.51 -13.87 10.52
CA ILE A 11 -5.55 -12.96 10.01
C ILE A 11 -6.59 -13.82 9.32
N LEU A 12 -7.82 -13.75 9.78
CA LEU A 12 -8.94 -14.43 9.14
C LEU A 12 -9.24 -13.77 7.79
N PRO A 13 -9.65 -14.56 6.77
CA PRO A 13 -10.05 -14.02 5.47
C PRO A 13 -11.29 -13.14 5.60
N ASP A 14 -11.53 -12.32 4.58
CA ASP A 14 -12.69 -11.47 4.46
C ASP A 14 -13.97 -12.29 4.24
N PRO A 15 -15.11 -11.92 4.86
CA PRO A 15 -16.34 -12.68 4.75
C PRO A 15 -16.99 -12.68 3.37
N VAL A 16 -16.73 -11.65 2.54
CA VAL A 16 -17.35 -11.51 1.20
C VAL A 16 -16.49 -12.16 0.11
N PHE A 17 -15.19 -11.82 0.08
CA PHE A 17 -14.27 -12.30 -0.95
C PHE A 17 -13.40 -13.47 -0.51
N ASN A 18 -13.48 -13.89 0.75
CA ASN A 18 -12.65 -14.93 1.37
C ASN A 18 -11.15 -14.71 1.15
N ASP A 19 -10.70 -13.46 1.18
CA ASP A 19 -9.32 -13.04 0.89
C ASP A 19 -8.65 -12.40 2.11
N GLN A 20 -7.46 -12.89 2.49
CA GLN A 20 -6.69 -12.35 3.60
C GLN A 20 -6.08 -10.97 3.30
N LYS A 21 -5.79 -10.66 2.03
CA LYS A 21 -5.27 -9.34 1.64
C LYS A 21 -6.32 -8.25 1.89
N VAL A 22 -7.59 -8.55 1.63
CA VAL A 22 -8.72 -7.64 1.93
C VAL A 22 -8.80 -7.36 3.43
N SER A 23 -8.77 -8.40 4.27
CA SER A 23 -8.77 -8.22 5.72
C SER A 23 -7.58 -7.39 6.23
N LYS A 24 -6.39 -7.58 5.67
CA LYS A 24 -5.21 -6.75 5.99
C LYS A 24 -5.41 -5.30 5.59
N PHE A 25 -5.95 -5.07 4.38
CA PHE A 25 -6.22 -3.72 3.89
C PHE A 25 -7.23 -2.98 4.76
N VAL A 26 -8.33 -3.65 5.12
CA VAL A 26 -9.35 -3.11 6.03
C VAL A 26 -8.76 -2.77 7.41
N ASN A 27 -7.85 -3.61 7.93
CA ASN A 27 -7.16 -3.32 9.18
C ASN A 27 -6.25 -2.07 9.08
N HIS A 28 -5.65 -1.80 7.92
CA HIS A 28 -4.89 -0.56 7.69
C HIS A 28 -5.78 0.67 7.45
N LEU A 29 -6.96 0.46 6.87
CA LEU A 29 -7.95 1.51 6.62
C LEU A 29 -8.65 1.95 7.91
N MET A 30 -8.76 1.05 8.89
CA MET A 30 -9.51 1.25 10.13
C MET A 30 -8.95 2.40 10.98
N TYR A 31 -9.87 3.22 11.52
CA TYR A 31 -9.62 4.20 12.59
C TYR A 31 -10.47 3.88 13.81
N ASP A 32 -9.95 4.15 14.98
CA ASP A 32 -10.65 4.05 16.29
C ASP A 32 -11.31 2.69 16.53
N GLY A 33 -10.78 1.64 15.95
CA GLY A 33 -11.37 0.29 16.06
C GLY A 33 -12.67 0.08 15.27
N LYS A 34 -13.11 1.04 14.45
CA LYS A 34 -14.36 0.99 13.68
C LYS A 34 -14.25 0.09 12.45
N LYS A 35 -14.06 -1.22 12.66
CA LYS A 35 -13.78 -2.18 11.59
C LYS A 35 -14.92 -2.32 10.59
N THR A 36 -16.18 -2.35 11.06
CA THR A 36 -17.36 -2.47 10.21
C THR A 36 -17.44 -1.31 9.20
N LYS A 37 -17.18 -0.06 9.66
CA LYS A 37 -17.12 1.10 8.75
C LYS A 37 -16.00 0.99 7.71
N SER A 38 -14.89 0.38 8.06
CA SER A 38 -13.78 0.17 7.12
C SER A 38 -14.12 -0.86 6.05
N TYR A 39 -14.86 -1.90 6.39
CA TYR A 39 -15.41 -2.85 5.41
C TYR A 39 -16.40 -2.16 4.48
N GLU A 40 -17.36 -1.41 5.03
CA GLU A 40 -18.34 -0.65 4.25
C GLU A 40 -17.66 0.28 3.23
N ILE A 41 -16.64 1.05 3.67
CA ILE A 41 -15.88 1.93 2.78
C ILE A 41 -15.19 1.14 1.67
N PHE A 42 -14.59 0.00 1.98
CA PHE A 42 -13.88 -0.81 1.01
C PHE A 42 -14.82 -1.43 -0.02
N TYR A 43 -15.95 -2.00 0.41
CA TYR A 43 -16.94 -2.59 -0.50
C TYR A 43 -17.57 -1.55 -1.41
N ASN A 44 -18.00 -0.41 -0.87
CA ASN A 44 -18.53 0.70 -1.65
C ASN A 44 -17.50 1.25 -2.65
N ALA A 45 -16.21 1.24 -2.30
CA ALA A 45 -15.16 1.62 -3.24
C ALA A 45 -15.05 0.61 -4.39
N LEU A 46 -15.09 -0.69 -4.11
CA LEU A 46 -15.06 -1.72 -5.16
C LEU A 46 -16.30 -1.68 -6.04
N ASP A 47 -17.48 -1.42 -5.49
CA ASP A 47 -18.71 -1.25 -6.27
C ASP A 47 -18.60 -0.05 -7.21
N THR A 48 -18.02 1.05 -6.74
CA THR A 48 -17.75 2.24 -7.56
C THR A 48 -16.74 1.94 -8.67
N VAL A 49 -15.69 1.18 -8.39
CA VAL A 49 -14.69 0.73 -9.39
C VAL A 49 -15.40 -0.14 -10.43
N LYS A 50 -16.21 -1.11 -10.01
CA LYS A 50 -16.99 -1.98 -10.90
C LYS A 50 -17.91 -1.19 -11.82
N ALA A 51 -18.60 -0.19 -11.27
CA ALA A 51 -19.51 0.65 -12.05
C ALA A 51 -18.79 1.53 -13.09
N LYS A 52 -17.57 2.00 -12.80
CA LYS A 52 -16.82 2.89 -13.68
C LYS A 52 -15.93 2.14 -14.68
N MET A 53 -15.52 0.92 -14.39
CA MET A 53 -14.62 0.10 -15.21
C MET A 53 -15.35 -1.10 -15.81
N GLN A 54 -16.57 -0.90 -16.31
CA GLN A 54 -17.40 -1.98 -16.89
C GLN A 54 -16.81 -2.62 -18.16
N ASN A 55 -15.91 -1.92 -18.84
CA ASN A 55 -15.26 -2.39 -20.06
C ASN A 55 -14.07 -3.34 -19.77
N GLU A 56 -13.68 -3.50 -18.52
CA GLU A 56 -12.62 -4.42 -18.13
C GLU A 56 -13.18 -5.82 -17.87
N GLU A 57 -12.55 -6.84 -18.42
CA GLU A 57 -12.93 -8.24 -18.20
C GLU A 57 -12.66 -8.72 -16.76
N LYS A 58 -11.85 -7.96 -16.00
CA LYS A 58 -11.41 -8.29 -14.65
C LYS A 58 -12.45 -7.90 -13.60
N SER A 59 -12.53 -8.70 -12.55
CA SER A 59 -13.33 -8.34 -11.38
C SER A 59 -12.74 -7.11 -10.66
N ALA A 60 -13.57 -6.34 -9.96
CA ALA A 60 -13.12 -5.18 -9.18
C ALA A 60 -12.05 -5.56 -8.13
N LEU A 61 -12.11 -6.78 -7.59
CA LEU A 61 -11.10 -7.30 -6.68
C LEU A 61 -9.74 -7.53 -7.38
N GLU A 62 -9.75 -8.05 -8.59
CA GLU A 62 -8.53 -8.24 -9.39
C GLU A 62 -7.92 -6.91 -9.81
N ILE A 63 -8.74 -5.94 -10.21
CA ILE A 63 -8.31 -4.56 -10.49
C ILE A 63 -7.62 -3.96 -9.28
N TRP A 64 -8.20 -4.08 -8.08
CA TRP A 64 -7.60 -3.62 -6.84
C TRP A 64 -6.27 -4.33 -6.51
N LYS A 65 -6.19 -5.66 -6.70
CA LYS A 65 -4.95 -6.42 -6.49
C LYS A 65 -3.85 -5.96 -7.45
N GLN A 66 -4.18 -5.78 -8.72
CA GLN A 66 -3.23 -5.28 -9.71
C GLN A 66 -2.80 -3.83 -9.40
N ALA A 67 -3.73 -2.97 -8.98
CA ALA A 67 -3.40 -1.62 -8.53
C ALA A 67 -2.41 -1.63 -7.35
N LEU A 68 -2.58 -2.55 -6.38
CA LEU A 68 -1.62 -2.73 -5.29
C LEU A 68 -0.24 -3.17 -5.79
N ASP A 69 -0.20 -4.10 -6.72
CA ASP A 69 1.06 -4.59 -7.29
C ASP A 69 1.78 -3.48 -8.08
N ASN A 70 1.03 -2.66 -8.83
CA ASN A 70 1.57 -1.52 -9.57
C ASN A 70 2.23 -0.47 -8.66
N ILE A 71 1.72 -0.26 -7.45
CA ILE A 71 2.26 0.72 -6.49
C ILE A 71 3.23 0.11 -5.48
N THR A 72 3.51 -1.19 -5.58
CA THR A 72 4.40 -1.87 -4.63
C THR A 72 5.86 -1.53 -4.89
N PRO A 73 6.56 -0.84 -3.93
CA PRO A 73 7.96 -0.52 -4.09
C PRO A 73 8.84 -1.75 -3.82
N GLN A 74 9.94 -1.87 -4.56
CA GLN A 74 10.93 -2.93 -4.39
C GLN A 74 12.01 -2.54 -3.38
N VAL A 75 12.34 -1.24 -3.31
CA VAL A 75 13.42 -0.69 -2.50
C VAL A 75 12.91 0.48 -1.65
N GLU A 76 13.50 0.65 -0.49
CA GLU A 76 13.29 1.82 0.39
C GLU A 76 14.64 2.38 0.82
N VAL A 77 14.67 3.65 1.17
CA VAL A 77 15.87 4.30 1.70
C VAL A 77 15.76 4.40 3.22
N LYS A 78 16.80 3.94 3.93
CA LYS A 78 16.90 4.01 5.38
C LYS A 78 18.05 4.89 5.81
N SER A 79 17.78 5.81 6.72
CA SER A 79 18.81 6.64 7.33
C SER A 79 19.68 5.80 8.28
N ARG A 80 21.01 5.82 8.09
CA ARG A 80 21.97 5.21 8.98
C ARG A 80 23.03 6.23 9.38
N ARG A 81 23.40 6.21 10.66
CA ARG A 81 24.46 7.07 11.18
C ARG A 81 25.75 6.29 11.24
N ILE A 82 26.78 6.76 10.54
CA ILE A 82 28.10 6.14 10.44
C ILE A 82 29.15 7.22 10.68
N GLY A 83 30.01 7.06 11.69
CA GLY A 83 31.07 8.01 11.99
C GLY A 83 30.60 9.46 12.25
N GLY A 84 29.37 9.64 12.78
CA GLY A 84 28.80 10.96 13.03
C GLY A 84 27.97 11.56 11.88
N ALA A 85 28.14 11.08 10.64
CA ALA A 85 27.35 11.49 9.48
C ALA A 85 26.13 10.58 9.26
N THR A 86 25.04 11.13 8.75
CA THR A 86 23.81 10.39 8.43
C THR A 86 23.75 10.12 6.93
N PHE A 87 23.74 8.84 6.57
CA PHE A 87 23.64 8.36 5.19
C PHE A 87 22.26 7.79 4.90
N GLN A 88 21.78 8.04 3.70
CA GLN A 88 20.56 7.43 3.17
C GLN A 88 20.93 6.15 2.42
N VAL A 89 20.69 4.99 3.04
CA VAL A 89 21.12 3.69 2.51
C VAL A 89 19.95 2.99 1.84
N PRO A 90 20.03 2.68 0.53
CA PRO A 90 19.00 1.92 -0.17
C PRO A 90 18.99 0.46 0.30
N THR A 91 17.81 -0.05 0.64
CA THR A 91 17.62 -1.43 1.10
C THR A 91 16.41 -2.04 0.40
N GLU A 92 16.51 -3.32 0.05
CA GLU A 92 15.34 -4.07 -0.42
C GLU A 92 14.29 -4.19 0.67
N ILE A 93 13.04 -4.09 0.27
CA ILE A 93 11.91 -4.27 1.16
C ILE A 93 11.57 -5.76 1.24
N ARG A 94 11.47 -6.32 2.44
CA ARG A 94 11.06 -7.72 2.64
C ARG A 94 9.64 -7.95 2.10
N PRO A 95 9.30 -9.13 1.55
CA PRO A 95 8.00 -9.43 0.97
C PRO A 95 6.81 -9.07 1.87
N ASP A 96 6.84 -9.48 3.13
CA ASP A 96 5.78 -9.15 4.12
C ASP A 96 5.57 -7.64 4.31
N ARG A 97 6.65 -6.85 4.16
CA ARG A 97 6.61 -5.40 4.31
C ARG A 97 6.17 -4.69 3.04
N LYS A 98 6.51 -5.22 1.85
CA LYS A 98 6.10 -4.67 0.56
C LYS A 98 4.59 -4.48 0.51
N GLU A 99 3.83 -5.54 0.84
CA GLU A 99 2.37 -5.51 0.87
C GLU A 99 1.83 -4.44 1.85
N SER A 100 2.39 -4.36 3.04
CA SER A 100 1.97 -3.35 4.04
C SER A 100 2.29 -1.92 3.59
N VAL A 101 3.41 -1.70 2.91
CA VAL A 101 3.81 -0.37 2.40
C VAL A 101 2.89 0.07 1.28
N SER A 102 2.58 -0.82 0.31
CA SER A 102 1.66 -0.51 -0.79
C SER A 102 0.26 -0.16 -0.28
N MET A 103 -0.30 -0.96 0.65
CA MET A 103 -1.60 -0.68 1.26
C MET A 103 -1.63 0.68 1.97
N LYS A 104 -0.61 0.98 2.78
CA LYS A 104 -0.51 2.27 3.50
C LYS A 104 -0.38 3.45 2.54
N ASN A 105 0.39 3.31 1.47
CA ASN A 105 0.52 4.35 0.46
C ASN A 105 -0.82 4.61 -0.24
N MET A 106 -1.50 3.57 -0.71
CA MET A 106 -2.83 3.71 -1.33
C MET A 106 -3.81 4.44 -0.41
N ILE A 107 -3.92 4.03 0.84
CA ILE A 107 -4.82 4.65 1.83
C ILE A 107 -4.42 6.11 2.11
N SER A 108 -3.12 6.37 2.28
CA SER A 108 -2.62 7.72 2.57
C SER A 108 -2.94 8.70 1.44
N PHE A 109 -2.74 8.29 0.19
CA PHE A 109 -3.02 9.14 -0.96
C PHE A 109 -4.52 9.25 -1.25
N ALA A 110 -5.29 8.18 -1.07
CA ALA A 110 -6.74 8.25 -1.13
C ALA A 110 -7.30 9.28 -0.12
N ARG A 111 -6.80 9.31 1.11
CA ARG A 111 -7.21 10.30 2.12
C ARG A 111 -6.91 11.74 1.75
N LYS A 112 -5.84 11.99 0.99
CA LYS A 112 -5.43 13.33 0.53
C LYS A 112 -6.25 13.83 -0.65
N ARG A 113 -6.98 12.96 -1.35
CA ARG A 113 -7.82 13.36 -2.49
C ARG A 113 -9.00 14.23 -2.05
N SER A 114 -9.44 15.11 -2.93
CA SER A 114 -10.76 15.74 -2.84
C SER A 114 -11.84 14.71 -3.18
N GLY A 115 -13.01 14.83 -2.58
CA GLY A 115 -14.14 13.92 -2.83
C GLY A 115 -15.13 13.93 -1.67
N LYS A 116 -16.37 13.48 -1.93
CA LYS A 116 -17.45 13.50 -0.95
C LYS A 116 -17.26 12.45 0.15
N SER A 117 -16.93 11.23 -0.22
CA SER A 117 -16.78 10.12 0.71
C SER A 117 -15.37 9.49 0.62
N MET A 118 -14.96 8.76 1.67
CA MET A 118 -13.71 8.01 1.63
C MET A 118 -13.78 6.86 0.60
N ALA A 119 -14.95 6.30 0.35
CA ALA A 119 -15.16 5.28 -0.66
C ALA A 119 -14.88 5.81 -2.07
N ASP A 120 -15.39 6.99 -2.42
CA ASP A 120 -15.12 7.63 -3.72
C ASP A 120 -13.65 7.96 -3.91
N LYS A 121 -13.01 8.49 -2.86
CA LYS A 121 -11.59 8.81 -2.86
C LYS A 121 -10.72 7.57 -3.06
N LEU A 122 -11.08 6.48 -2.39
CA LEU A 122 -10.38 5.20 -2.51
C LEU A 122 -10.59 4.58 -3.88
N ALA A 123 -11.82 4.60 -4.41
CA ALA A 123 -12.11 4.11 -5.75
C ALA A 123 -11.31 4.86 -6.82
N ALA A 124 -11.23 6.18 -6.73
CA ALA A 124 -10.43 7.00 -7.65
C ALA A 124 -8.94 6.66 -7.58
N GLU A 125 -8.38 6.48 -6.37
CA GLU A 125 -6.95 6.10 -6.23
C GLU A 125 -6.68 4.69 -6.76
N ILE A 126 -7.63 3.73 -6.59
CA ILE A 126 -7.51 2.37 -7.15
C ILE A 126 -7.46 2.42 -8.68
N MET A 127 -8.38 3.15 -9.31
CA MET A 127 -8.43 3.27 -10.77
C MET A 127 -7.17 3.92 -11.34
N ASP A 128 -6.69 5.01 -10.72
CA ASP A 128 -5.45 5.67 -11.15
C ASP A 128 -4.25 4.76 -10.97
N ALA A 129 -4.15 4.05 -9.83
CA ALA A 129 -3.07 3.12 -9.56
C ALA A 129 -3.08 1.92 -10.53
N TYR A 130 -4.25 1.45 -10.94
CA TYR A 130 -4.40 0.43 -11.97
C TYR A 130 -3.82 0.90 -13.30
N ASN A 131 -4.06 2.16 -13.66
CA ASN A 131 -3.54 2.80 -14.89
C ASN A 131 -2.10 3.33 -14.73
N ASN A 132 -1.37 2.95 -13.68
CA ASN A 132 -0.02 3.45 -13.38
C ASN A 132 0.04 4.97 -13.20
N GLN A 133 -0.97 5.54 -12.60
CA GLN A 133 -1.12 6.96 -12.31
C GLN A 133 -1.45 7.18 -10.83
N GLY A 134 -1.62 8.45 -10.46
CA GLY A 134 -2.03 8.82 -9.11
C GLY A 134 -0.87 9.01 -8.12
N GLY A 135 -1.24 9.44 -6.92
CA GLY A 135 -0.27 9.80 -5.89
C GLY A 135 0.50 8.61 -5.31
N ALA A 136 -0.16 7.48 -5.16
CA ALA A 136 0.48 6.26 -4.65
C ALA A 136 1.51 5.70 -5.64
N PHE A 137 1.21 5.73 -6.94
CA PHE A 137 2.15 5.33 -7.99
C PHE A 137 3.36 6.27 -8.03
N LYS A 138 3.13 7.58 -8.05
CA LYS A 138 4.21 8.58 -8.01
C LYS A 138 5.10 8.39 -6.77
N ARG A 139 4.52 8.05 -5.62
CA ARG A 139 5.29 7.76 -4.40
C ARG A 139 6.24 6.58 -4.58
N LYS A 140 5.80 5.50 -5.25
CA LYS A 140 6.67 4.37 -5.59
C LYS A 140 7.85 4.83 -6.45
N GLU A 141 7.58 5.59 -7.51
CA GLU A 141 8.64 6.11 -8.40
C GLU A 141 9.63 7.01 -7.65
N ASP A 142 9.14 7.91 -6.80
CA ASP A 142 9.99 8.77 -5.97
C ASP A 142 10.88 7.94 -5.03
N MET A 143 10.35 6.86 -4.43
CA MET A 143 11.14 5.95 -3.58
C MET A 143 12.24 5.26 -4.40
N HIS A 144 11.94 4.78 -5.59
CA HIS A 144 12.92 4.15 -6.48
C HIS A 144 13.98 5.16 -6.94
N ARG A 145 13.59 6.37 -7.33
CA ARG A 145 14.50 7.46 -7.72
C ARG A 145 15.44 7.86 -6.57
N MET A 146 14.91 7.98 -5.36
CA MET A 146 15.74 8.25 -4.16
C MET A 146 16.71 7.11 -3.88
N ALA A 147 16.30 5.86 -4.05
CA ALA A 147 17.17 4.70 -3.85
C ALA A 147 18.30 4.66 -4.89
N GLU A 148 18.00 5.00 -6.14
CA GLU A 148 18.98 5.07 -7.21
C GLU A 148 19.98 6.21 -7.02
N ALA A 149 19.51 7.40 -6.65
CA ALA A 149 20.38 8.54 -6.33
C ALA A 149 21.36 8.25 -5.17
N ASN A 150 20.97 7.37 -4.25
CA ASN A 150 21.80 6.96 -3.10
C ASN A 150 22.50 5.62 -3.31
N ARG A 151 22.55 5.10 -4.54
CA ARG A 151 23.12 3.78 -4.87
C ARG A 151 24.57 3.62 -4.40
N ALA A 152 25.36 4.70 -4.41
CA ALA A 152 26.75 4.71 -3.94
C ALA A 152 26.89 4.29 -2.48
N PHE A 153 25.85 4.48 -1.65
CA PHE A 153 25.86 4.11 -0.22
C PHE A 153 25.29 2.71 0.05
N ALA A 154 25.01 1.92 -0.98
CA ALA A 154 24.45 0.56 -0.82
C ALA A 154 25.37 -0.39 -0.05
N HIS A 155 26.68 -0.17 -0.08
CA HIS A 155 27.66 -0.97 0.66
C HIS A 155 27.57 -0.79 2.19
N PHE A 156 26.91 0.24 2.68
CA PHE A 156 26.58 0.43 4.11
C PHE A 156 25.35 -0.37 4.58
N ARG A 157 24.88 -1.29 3.75
CA ARG A 157 23.76 -2.19 4.06
C ARG A 157 24.26 -3.34 4.94
N PHE A 158 23.84 -3.39 6.20
CA PHE A 158 24.09 -4.46 7.17
C PHE A 158 22.78 -5.08 7.64
#